data_10e11ae52b50b89af9d401153b660175
#
_entry.id   10e11ae52b50b89af9d401153b660175
#
_cell.length_a   1.000
_cell.length_b   1.000
_cell.length_c   1.000
_cell.angle_alpha   90.00
_cell.angle_beta   90.00
_cell.angle_gamma   90.00
#
_symmetry.space_group_name_H-M   'P 1'
#
loop_
_entity.id
_entity.type
_entity.pdbx_description
1 polymer ?
#
loop_
_entity_poly.entity_id
_entity_poly.type
_entity_poly.pdbx_seq_one_letter_code
_entity_poly.pdbx_strand_id
1 'polypeptide(L)'
;MKILIVTQYYFPENFKSNDLSFELQKRGHDVTVLTGLPNYPEGKLFEGYGIFKNRKQVINGVKVIRSLLLLRGKGGGVRLFLNYFSFAFFASLKAFFLNFSNKYDAVLVHEPSPITQFYPALLLKKLQSVPVYFWVMDLWPESLEIAGGVKNKFVLGFFKNMVIRFYNNSEKILITSKGFKKSILEKGDFEEKLEYFPNWAEDAISEGDKNYPVPTLPVGFKVMFAGNVGEAQDLEAIMDAALELKNHGEIKFIIVGDGRKMTYVQDVIQKHGLENTVITVGRFPVEAMASFFDKADVMLVSLKDDTIFNLTVPAKVQAYMSASKPIVAMLNGEGAEIIEEAKCGLAVSAGNANQLAETILKMADLPSSELEQMGINSRNFFQQNYQLSTCIDNLERILNENKLDPSVKIQLLKNQIN
;
A
#
# COMPACT_ATOMS: atom_id res chain seq x y z
N MET A 1 20.33 7.72 14.19
CA MET A 1 20.09 6.39 14.80
C MET A 1 20.70 5.31 13.93
N LYS A 2 21.03 4.15 14.50
CA LYS A 2 21.39 2.95 13.76
C LYS A 2 20.18 2.02 13.65
N ILE A 3 19.58 1.95 12.47
CA ILE A 3 18.29 1.28 12.23
C ILE A 3 18.51 0.01 11.40
N LEU A 4 17.94 -1.11 11.85
CA LEU A 4 17.83 -2.31 11.05
C LEU A 4 16.40 -2.43 10.51
N ILE A 5 16.26 -2.52 9.19
CA ILE A 5 15.00 -2.88 8.55
C ILE A 5 15.03 -4.37 8.19
N VAL A 6 14.03 -5.11 8.63
CA VAL A 6 13.85 -6.53 8.28
C VAL A 6 12.65 -6.64 7.35
N THR A 7 12.89 -7.18 6.16
CA THR A 7 11.84 -7.42 5.15
C THR A 7 12.27 -8.55 4.22
N GLN A 8 11.34 -9.39 3.77
CA GLN A 8 11.68 -10.46 2.84
C GLN A 8 12.00 -9.92 1.44
N TYR A 9 11.34 -8.84 1.03
CA TYR A 9 11.41 -8.25 -0.31
C TYR A 9 12.03 -6.86 -0.26
N TYR A 10 12.99 -6.61 -1.13
CA TYR A 10 13.71 -5.36 -1.21
C TYR A 10 14.35 -5.18 -2.59
N PHE A 11 14.81 -3.98 -2.91
CA PHE A 11 15.47 -3.65 -4.19
C PHE A 11 16.30 -4.84 -4.74
N PRO A 12 16.17 -5.19 -6.04
CA PRO A 12 15.52 -4.45 -7.13
C PRO A 12 14.00 -4.67 -7.23
N GLU A 13 13.40 -5.42 -6.33
CA GLU A 13 11.95 -5.54 -6.21
C GLU A 13 11.37 -4.22 -5.70
N ASN A 14 10.24 -3.75 -6.26
CA ASN A 14 9.63 -2.47 -5.90
C ASN A 14 8.70 -2.63 -4.68
N PHE A 15 9.20 -2.23 -3.50
CA PHE A 15 8.46 -2.23 -2.23
C PHE A 15 8.69 -0.93 -1.47
N LYS A 16 7.73 -0.52 -0.64
CA LYS A 16 7.80 0.71 0.16
C LYS A 16 9.01 0.78 1.11
N SER A 17 9.57 -0.38 1.48
CA SER A 17 10.84 -0.44 2.23
C SER A 17 12.03 0.17 1.50
N ASN A 18 12.00 0.27 0.16
CA ASN A 18 13.04 0.91 -0.62
C ASN A 18 13.06 2.42 -0.33
N ASP A 19 11.92 3.09 -0.59
CA ASP A 19 11.75 4.53 -0.35
C ASP A 19 12.04 4.88 1.10
N LEU A 20 11.44 4.09 2.03
CA LEU A 20 11.65 4.23 3.46
C LEU A 20 13.13 4.24 3.85
N SER A 21 13.87 3.23 3.39
CA SER A 21 15.28 3.08 3.77
C SER A 21 16.16 4.16 3.15
N PHE A 22 15.87 4.56 1.92
CA PHE A 22 16.61 5.61 1.22
C PHE A 22 16.37 6.98 1.85
N GLU A 23 15.13 7.29 2.21
CA GLU A 23 14.82 8.56 2.86
C GLU A 23 15.40 8.63 4.29
N LEU A 24 15.31 7.57 5.09
CA LEU A 24 15.97 7.50 6.40
C LEU A 24 17.50 7.66 6.28
N GLN A 25 18.12 7.04 5.28
CA GLN A 25 19.57 7.20 5.03
C GLN A 25 19.92 8.64 4.66
N LYS A 26 19.12 9.27 3.79
CA LYS A 26 19.27 10.67 3.37
C LYS A 26 19.16 11.63 4.55
N ARG A 27 18.32 11.32 5.54
CA ARG A 27 18.16 12.07 6.79
C ARG A 27 19.26 11.82 7.83
N GLY A 28 20.29 11.05 7.48
CA GLY A 28 21.48 10.85 8.31
C GLY A 28 21.41 9.68 9.29
N HIS A 29 20.44 8.77 9.13
CA HIS A 29 20.43 7.51 9.89
C HIS A 29 21.42 6.51 9.27
N ASP A 30 22.06 5.65 10.08
CA ASP A 30 22.84 4.49 9.62
C ASP A 30 21.88 3.31 9.39
N VAL A 31 21.42 3.14 8.13
CA VAL A 31 20.40 2.14 7.79
C VAL A 31 21.02 0.86 7.27
N THR A 32 20.63 -0.24 7.86
CA THR A 32 20.93 -1.59 7.36
C THR A 32 19.63 -2.31 7.02
N VAL A 33 19.56 -2.97 5.87
CA VAL A 33 18.42 -3.80 5.47
C VAL A 33 18.83 -5.27 5.45
N LEU A 34 18.14 -6.08 6.24
CA LEU A 34 18.22 -7.55 6.19
C LEU A 34 17.05 -8.08 5.38
N THR A 35 17.35 -8.64 4.20
CA THR A 35 16.34 -9.06 3.22
C THR A 35 16.65 -10.43 2.61
N GLY A 36 15.75 -10.93 1.76
CA GLY A 36 15.93 -12.15 0.98
C GLY A 36 16.71 -11.95 -0.32
N LEU A 37 16.95 -13.05 -1.03
CA LEU A 37 17.34 -13.00 -2.43
C LEU A 37 16.15 -12.57 -3.28
N PRO A 38 16.29 -11.59 -4.19
CA PRO A 38 15.16 -11.06 -4.95
C PRO A 38 14.62 -12.12 -5.92
N ASN A 39 13.30 -12.37 -5.85
CA ASN A 39 12.63 -13.40 -6.66
C ASN A 39 11.13 -13.11 -6.89
N TYR A 40 10.62 -11.96 -6.47
CA TYR A 40 9.22 -11.56 -6.65
C TYR A 40 9.07 -10.63 -7.86
N PRO A 41 8.01 -10.75 -8.69
CA PRO A 41 6.88 -11.69 -8.55
C PRO A 41 7.08 -13.04 -9.24
N GLU A 42 8.02 -13.18 -10.16
CA GLU A 42 8.14 -14.33 -11.08
C GLU A 42 8.64 -15.62 -10.41
N GLY A 43 9.14 -15.55 -9.18
CA GLY A 43 9.66 -16.69 -8.45
C GLY A 43 11.02 -17.20 -8.96
N LYS A 44 11.70 -16.41 -9.79
CA LYS A 44 13.06 -16.63 -10.29
C LYS A 44 13.99 -15.56 -9.71
N LEU A 45 15.27 -15.90 -9.57
CA LEU A 45 16.28 -14.91 -9.20
C LEU A 45 16.39 -13.83 -10.25
N PHE A 46 16.51 -12.60 -9.82
CA PHE A 46 16.87 -11.48 -10.70
C PHE A 46 18.29 -11.66 -11.23
N GLU A 47 18.54 -11.16 -12.43
CA GLU A 47 19.87 -11.16 -13.03
C GLU A 47 20.89 -10.48 -12.12
N GLY A 48 22.09 -11.03 -12.04
CA GLY A 48 23.15 -10.54 -11.15
C GLY A 48 23.06 -11.00 -9.70
N TYR A 49 21.96 -11.64 -9.26
CA TYR A 49 21.80 -12.13 -7.89
C TYR A 49 21.95 -13.65 -7.80
N GLY A 50 22.40 -14.15 -6.64
CA GLY A 50 22.58 -15.58 -6.44
C GLY A 50 23.06 -15.94 -5.05
N ILE A 51 23.26 -17.24 -4.83
CA ILE A 51 23.69 -17.79 -3.52
C ILE A 51 25.02 -17.14 -3.07
N PHE A 52 25.92 -16.84 -4.01
CA PHE A 52 27.23 -16.24 -3.75
C PHE A 52 27.39 -14.83 -4.37
N LYS A 53 26.38 -14.35 -5.13
CA LYS A 53 26.44 -13.05 -5.83
C LYS A 53 25.56 -12.02 -5.13
N ASN A 54 26.10 -10.80 -4.96
CA ASN A 54 25.41 -9.61 -4.44
C ASN A 54 24.69 -9.82 -3.09
N ARG A 55 25.33 -10.62 -2.19
CA ARG A 55 24.82 -10.91 -0.84
C ARG A 55 24.99 -9.76 0.14
N LYS A 56 25.95 -8.87 -0.11
CA LYS A 56 26.18 -7.63 0.63
C LYS A 56 26.43 -6.53 -0.38
N GLN A 57 25.68 -5.45 -0.27
CA GLN A 57 25.76 -4.29 -1.17
C GLN A 57 25.54 -3.02 -0.36
N VAL A 58 25.96 -1.89 -0.94
CA VAL A 58 25.50 -0.57 -0.52
C VAL A 58 24.71 0.01 -1.68
N ILE A 59 23.45 0.37 -1.42
CA ILE A 59 22.50 0.89 -2.43
C ILE A 59 21.97 2.21 -1.88
N ASN A 60 22.23 3.33 -2.59
CA ASN A 60 21.86 4.68 -2.14
C ASN A 60 22.29 4.96 -0.68
N GLY A 61 23.50 4.51 -0.30
CA GLY A 61 24.02 4.65 1.06
C GLY A 61 23.56 3.60 2.07
N VAL A 62 22.49 2.86 1.77
CA VAL A 62 21.91 1.82 2.63
C VAL A 62 22.72 0.53 2.55
N LYS A 63 23.08 -0.04 3.69
CA LYS A 63 23.75 -1.35 3.78
C LYS A 63 22.73 -2.47 3.60
N VAL A 64 22.84 -3.25 2.52
CA VAL A 64 21.91 -4.35 2.23
C VAL A 64 22.59 -5.69 2.46
N ILE A 65 21.98 -6.52 3.29
CA ILE A 65 22.44 -7.88 3.63
C ILE A 65 21.35 -8.87 3.23
N ARG A 66 21.65 -9.74 2.25
CA ARG A 66 20.69 -10.72 1.76
C ARG A 66 20.87 -12.08 2.41
N SER A 67 19.77 -12.59 2.94
CA SER A 67 19.64 -13.95 3.46
C SER A 67 19.34 -14.94 2.33
N LEU A 68 19.67 -16.20 2.53
CA LEU A 68 19.18 -17.27 1.69
C LEU A 68 17.68 -17.46 1.91
N LEU A 69 17.03 -18.00 0.90
CA LEU A 69 15.67 -18.52 0.95
C LEU A 69 15.47 -19.55 -0.17
N LEU A 70 14.48 -20.39 -0.04
CA LEU A 70 13.99 -21.22 -1.13
C LEU A 70 13.11 -20.37 -2.04
N LEU A 71 13.39 -20.37 -3.34
CA LEU A 71 12.64 -19.53 -4.29
C LEU A 71 11.16 -19.92 -4.32
N ARG A 72 10.28 -18.91 -4.39
CA ARG A 72 8.83 -19.11 -4.43
C ARG A 72 8.33 -19.86 -5.67
N GLY A 73 9.09 -19.83 -6.78
CA GLY A 73 8.74 -20.46 -8.04
C GLY A 73 7.39 -19.95 -8.58
N LYS A 74 6.58 -20.85 -9.13
CA LYS A 74 5.24 -20.52 -9.66
C LYS A 74 4.16 -20.30 -8.59
N GLY A 75 4.49 -20.35 -7.29
CA GLY A 75 3.59 -19.95 -6.21
C GLY A 75 2.54 -20.99 -5.81
N GLY A 76 2.90 -22.25 -5.54
CA GLY A 76 1.98 -23.22 -4.88
C GLY A 76 2.06 -23.09 -3.34
N GLY A 77 0.99 -23.44 -2.61
CA GLY A 77 0.89 -23.25 -1.16
C GLY A 77 2.07 -23.83 -0.36
N VAL A 78 2.49 -25.08 -0.63
CA VAL A 78 3.68 -25.71 0.01
C VAL A 78 4.96 -24.95 -0.33
N ARG A 79 5.11 -24.51 -1.57
CA ARG A 79 6.31 -23.80 -2.00
C ARG A 79 6.41 -22.40 -1.41
N LEU A 80 5.29 -21.70 -1.27
CA LEU A 80 5.23 -20.43 -0.54
C LEU A 80 5.54 -20.61 0.93
N PHE A 81 5.00 -21.64 1.57
CA PHE A 81 5.32 -21.99 2.96
C PHE A 81 6.83 -22.20 3.13
N LEU A 82 7.44 -23.03 2.29
CA LEU A 82 8.90 -23.27 2.34
C LEU A 82 9.71 -22.00 2.06
N ASN A 83 9.27 -21.13 1.13
CA ASN A 83 9.90 -19.85 0.86
C ASN A 83 9.89 -18.97 2.13
N TYR A 84 8.75 -18.84 2.77
CA TYR A 84 8.55 -17.99 3.94
C TYR A 84 9.33 -18.46 5.18
N PHE A 85 9.27 -19.75 5.48
CA PHE A 85 9.98 -20.32 6.65
C PHE A 85 11.48 -20.44 6.41
N SER A 86 11.93 -20.71 5.18
CA SER A 86 13.36 -20.70 4.87
C SER A 86 13.96 -19.30 5.00
N PHE A 87 13.26 -18.25 4.55
CA PHE A 87 13.70 -16.89 4.81
C PHE A 87 13.81 -16.62 6.31
N ALA A 88 12.74 -16.90 7.08
CA ALA A 88 12.73 -16.69 8.52
C ALA A 88 13.92 -17.38 9.21
N PHE A 89 14.22 -18.62 8.82
CA PHE A 89 15.34 -19.38 9.37
C PHE A 89 16.70 -18.77 9.02
N PHE A 90 16.98 -18.59 7.74
CA PHE A 90 18.29 -18.08 7.32
C PHE A 90 18.52 -16.61 7.69
N ALA A 91 17.46 -15.79 7.69
CA ALA A 91 17.55 -14.39 8.13
C ALA A 91 17.77 -14.32 9.66
N SER A 92 17.16 -15.21 10.45
CA SER A 92 17.44 -15.30 11.90
C SER A 92 18.88 -15.72 12.17
N LEU A 93 19.41 -16.67 11.42
CA LEU A 93 20.83 -17.03 11.51
C LEU A 93 21.74 -15.85 11.17
N LYS A 94 21.38 -15.06 10.14
CA LYS A 94 22.11 -13.82 9.79
C LYS A 94 22.02 -12.79 10.91
N ALA A 95 20.82 -12.58 11.49
CA ALA A 95 20.60 -11.68 12.60
C ALA A 95 21.42 -12.05 13.84
N PHE A 96 21.55 -13.36 14.12
CA PHE A 96 22.43 -13.87 15.18
C PHE A 96 23.89 -13.40 14.98
N PHE A 97 24.44 -13.54 13.79
CA PHE A 97 25.79 -13.07 13.51
C PHE A 97 25.92 -11.54 13.53
N LEU A 98 24.89 -10.82 13.07
CA LEU A 98 24.86 -9.35 13.12
C LEU A 98 24.88 -8.82 14.55
N ASN A 99 24.34 -9.58 15.53
CA ASN A 99 24.37 -9.22 16.94
C ASN A 99 25.80 -8.98 17.48
N PHE A 100 26.80 -9.72 17.00
CA PHE A 100 28.18 -9.60 17.45
C PHE A 100 28.92 -8.40 16.85
N SER A 101 28.48 -7.92 15.68
CA SER A 101 29.17 -6.85 14.95
C SER A 101 28.44 -5.51 14.99
N ASN A 102 27.15 -5.50 15.40
CA ASN A 102 26.34 -4.32 15.34
C ASN A 102 25.38 -4.23 16.55
N LYS A 103 25.33 -3.05 17.15
CA LYS A 103 24.25 -2.65 18.06
C LYS A 103 23.30 -1.74 17.29
N TYR A 104 21.99 -2.02 17.36
CA TYR A 104 20.97 -1.22 16.71
C TYR A 104 20.19 -0.41 17.75
N ASP A 105 19.78 0.79 17.37
CA ASP A 105 18.91 1.63 18.19
C ASP A 105 17.44 1.26 18.02
N ALA A 106 17.08 0.72 16.85
CA ALA A 106 15.73 0.27 16.51
C ALA A 106 15.78 -0.82 15.44
N VAL A 107 14.81 -1.75 15.51
CA VAL A 107 14.53 -2.72 14.45
C VAL A 107 13.13 -2.45 13.91
N LEU A 108 13.00 -2.16 12.63
CA LEU A 108 11.73 -2.01 11.93
C LEU A 108 11.47 -3.23 11.07
N VAL A 109 10.34 -3.89 11.29
CA VAL A 109 9.89 -5.01 10.45
C VAL A 109 8.83 -4.49 9.48
N HIS A 110 9.15 -4.47 8.18
CA HIS A 110 8.21 -4.14 7.11
C HIS A 110 7.55 -5.41 6.60
N GLU A 111 6.25 -5.54 6.79
CA GLU A 111 5.50 -6.78 6.57
C GLU A 111 4.44 -6.65 5.46
N PRO A 112 4.84 -6.72 4.17
CA PRO A 112 3.91 -6.84 3.04
C PRO A 112 3.44 -8.29 2.80
N SER A 113 3.63 -9.18 3.76
CA SER A 113 3.55 -10.64 3.72
C SER A 113 4.91 -11.28 3.32
N PRO A 114 5.36 -12.35 3.98
CA PRO A 114 4.67 -13.13 5.01
C PRO A 114 4.95 -12.63 6.44
N ILE A 115 4.06 -13.00 7.36
CA ILE A 115 4.21 -12.72 8.81
C ILE A 115 5.51 -13.27 9.42
N THR A 116 6.04 -14.36 8.87
CA THR A 116 7.24 -15.07 9.39
C THR A 116 8.52 -14.21 9.35
N GLN A 117 8.54 -13.12 8.60
CA GLN A 117 9.70 -12.22 8.53
C GLN A 117 9.95 -11.44 9.83
N PHE A 118 9.08 -11.55 10.83
CA PHE A 118 9.32 -10.98 12.16
C PHE A 118 10.36 -11.76 12.98
N TYR A 119 10.61 -13.04 12.70
CA TYR A 119 11.50 -13.89 13.50
C TYR A 119 12.93 -13.35 13.69
N PRO A 120 13.62 -12.82 12.66
CA PRO A 120 14.96 -12.21 12.85
C PRO A 120 14.94 -11.04 13.83
N ALA A 121 13.90 -10.20 13.81
CA ALA A 121 13.73 -9.09 14.73
C ALA A 121 13.46 -9.57 16.16
N LEU A 122 12.62 -10.61 16.32
CA LEU A 122 12.36 -11.24 17.62
C LEU A 122 13.65 -11.79 18.26
N LEU A 123 14.52 -12.37 17.44
CA LEU A 123 15.83 -12.86 17.91
C LEU A 123 16.71 -11.69 18.38
N LEU A 124 16.83 -10.63 17.61
CA LEU A 124 17.62 -9.44 17.98
C LEU A 124 17.07 -8.76 19.23
N LYS A 125 15.75 -8.64 19.36
CA LYS A 125 15.12 -8.13 20.59
C LYS A 125 15.59 -8.90 21.82
N LYS A 126 15.64 -10.23 21.74
CA LYS A 126 16.10 -11.08 22.84
C LYS A 126 17.60 -10.95 23.14
N LEU A 127 18.42 -10.71 22.10
CA LEU A 127 19.88 -10.65 22.24
C LEU A 127 20.40 -9.25 22.60
N GLN A 128 19.71 -8.18 22.17
CA GLN A 128 20.15 -6.80 22.33
C GLN A 128 19.21 -5.95 23.19
N SER A 129 18.02 -6.46 23.56
CA SER A 129 16.93 -5.68 24.16
C SER A 129 16.53 -4.46 23.32
N VAL A 130 16.72 -4.53 22.00
CA VAL A 130 16.41 -3.44 21.07
C VAL A 130 14.90 -3.35 20.86
N PRO A 131 14.30 -2.13 20.79
CA PRO A 131 12.90 -1.96 20.47
C PRO A 131 12.60 -2.40 19.04
N VAL A 132 11.49 -3.12 18.86
CA VAL A 132 11.01 -3.61 17.56
C VAL A 132 9.72 -2.91 17.20
N TYR A 133 9.71 -2.26 16.05
CA TYR A 133 8.57 -1.59 15.44
C TYR A 133 8.04 -2.47 14.32
N PHE A 134 6.76 -2.81 14.38
CA PHE A 134 6.17 -3.75 13.44
C PHE A 134 5.22 -3.05 12.48
N TRP A 135 5.65 -2.83 11.25
CA TRP A 135 4.83 -2.21 10.20
C TRP A 135 3.99 -3.26 9.50
N VAL A 136 2.73 -3.35 9.91
CA VAL A 136 1.72 -4.30 9.44
C VAL A 136 1.08 -3.73 8.19
N MET A 137 1.36 -4.36 7.06
CA MET A 137 0.76 -4.02 5.77
C MET A 137 -0.30 -5.02 5.34
N ASP A 138 -0.32 -6.19 6.00
CA ASP A 138 -1.23 -7.28 5.71
C ASP A 138 -1.72 -7.93 7.00
N LEU A 139 -3.03 -8.20 7.11
CA LEU A 139 -3.61 -8.80 8.30
C LEU A 139 -3.51 -10.32 8.26
N TRP A 140 -2.77 -10.89 9.21
CA TRP A 140 -2.67 -12.33 9.42
C TRP A 140 -3.42 -12.76 10.67
N PRO A 141 -4.11 -13.91 10.65
CA PRO A 141 -4.20 -14.91 9.55
C PRO A 141 -5.27 -14.62 8.49
N GLU A 142 -5.98 -13.49 8.55
CA GLU A 142 -7.12 -13.16 7.69
C GLU A 142 -6.75 -13.22 6.19
N SER A 143 -5.60 -12.69 5.81
CA SER A 143 -5.11 -12.78 4.43
C SER A 143 -4.82 -14.20 3.98
N LEU A 144 -4.38 -15.07 4.90
CA LEU A 144 -4.18 -16.49 4.60
C LEU A 144 -5.52 -17.22 4.37
N GLU A 145 -6.56 -16.84 5.08
CA GLU A 145 -7.90 -17.39 4.93
C GLU A 145 -8.54 -16.92 3.62
N ILE A 146 -8.57 -15.62 3.36
CA ILE A 146 -9.28 -15.01 2.24
C ILE A 146 -8.49 -15.15 0.95
N ALA A 147 -7.27 -14.61 0.88
CA ALA A 147 -6.45 -14.65 -0.32
C ALA A 147 -5.75 -16.00 -0.56
N GLY A 148 -5.39 -16.69 0.53
CA GLY A 148 -4.75 -18.00 0.49
C GLY A 148 -5.71 -19.19 0.39
N GLY A 149 -7.02 -18.99 0.62
CA GLY A 149 -8.04 -20.04 0.60
C GLY A 149 -7.88 -21.10 1.71
N VAL A 150 -7.14 -20.82 2.76
CA VAL A 150 -6.86 -21.75 3.86
C VAL A 150 -8.02 -21.76 4.84
N LYS A 151 -8.78 -22.86 4.90
CA LYS A 151 -9.93 -23.04 5.81
C LYS A 151 -9.62 -23.89 7.04
N ASN A 152 -8.42 -24.44 7.13
CA ASN A 152 -8.04 -25.32 8.25
C ASN A 152 -7.83 -24.51 9.53
N LYS A 153 -8.73 -24.72 10.52
CA LYS A 153 -8.72 -24.01 11.80
C LYS A 153 -7.42 -24.19 12.62
N PHE A 154 -6.74 -25.34 12.52
CA PHE A 154 -5.48 -25.56 13.20
C PHE A 154 -4.36 -24.71 12.58
N VAL A 155 -4.31 -24.59 11.25
CA VAL A 155 -3.37 -23.74 10.54
C VAL A 155 -3.61 -22.28 10.87
N LEU A 156 -4.86 -21.81 10.79
CA LEU A 156 -5.24 -20.45 11.14
C LEU A 156 -4.93 -20.13 12.61
N GLY A 157 -5.22 -21.06 13.53
CA GLY A 157 -4.89 -20.93 14.95
C GLY A 157 -3.39 -20.85 15.22
N PHE A 158 -2.58 -21.62 14.49
CA PHE A 158 -1.12 -21.53 14.55
C PHE A 158 -0.60 -20.15 14.17
N PHE A 159 -1.07 -19.61 13.03
CA PHE A 159 -0.68 -18.28 12.59
C PHE A 159 -1.23 -17.18 13.49
N LYS A 160 -2.47 -17.31 14.01
CA LYS A 160 -3.02 -16.37 15.00
C LYS A 160 -2.13 -16.28 16.25
N ASN A 161 -1.72 -17.42 16.81
CA ASN A 161 -0.82 -17.42 17.96
C ASN A 161 0.56 -16.82 17.65
N MET A 162 1.06 -17.02 16.44
CA MET A 162 2.29 -16.40 15.96
C MET A 162 2.16 -14.88 15.91
N VAL A 163 1.08 -14.35 15.33
CA VAL A 163 0.78 -12.91 15.26
C VAL A 163 0.68 -12.31 16.66
N ILE A 164 -0.09 -12.91 17.56
CA ILE A 164 -0.23 -12.46 18.96
C ILE A 164 1.16 -12.39 19.63
N ARG A 165 2.00 -13.39 19.42
CA ARG A 165 3.38 -13.37 19.95
C ARG A 165 4.19 -12.21 19.39
N PHE A 166 4.04 -11.86 18.11
CA PHE A 166 4.78 -10.78 17.49
C PHE A 166 4.28 -9.43 17.98
N TYR A 167 2.96 -9.22 18.08
CA TYR A 167 2.37 -8.00 18.63
C TYR A 167 2.80 -7.77 20.10
N ASN A 168 2.81 -8.84 20.92
CA ASN A 168 3.30 -8.75 22.29
C ASN A 168 4.77 -8.33 22.38
N ASN A 169 5.59 -8.74 21.40
CA ASN A 169 7.02 -8.41 21.35
C ASN A 169 7.34 -7.14 20.59
N SER A 170 6.37 -6.48 19.99
CA SER A 170 6.53 -5.17 19.37
C SER A 170 6.50 -4.07 20.42
N GLU A 171 7.28 -3.04 20.21
CA GLU A 171 7.22 -1.76 20.96
C GLU A 171 6.02 -0.98 20.48
N LYS A 172 5.91 -0.79 19.17
CA LYS A 172 4.75 -0.23 18.48
C LYS A 172 4.35 -1.13 17.30
N ILE A 173 3.07 -1.12 16.99
CA ILE A 173 2.45 -1.79 15.84
C ILE A 173 1.98 -0.68 14.91
N LEU A 174 2.70 -0.50 13.80
CA LEU A 174 2.45 0.54 12.81
C LEU A 174 1.43 0.00 11.81
N ILE A 175 0.23 0.59 11.78
CA ILE A 175 -0.86 0.13 10.91
C ILE A 175 -1.01 1.04 9.69
N THR A 176 -1.13 0.44 8.51
CA THR A 176 -1.29 1.17 7.24
C THR A 176 -2.70 1.70 7.01
N SER A 177 -3.67 1.19 7.76
CA SER A 177 -5.08 1.58 7.71
C SER A 177 -5.68 1.59 9.12
N LYS A 178 -6.52 2.58 9.42
CA LYS A 178 -7.26 2.66 10.68
C LYS A 178 -8.21 1.45 10.83
N GLY A 179 -8.73 0.91 9.71
CA GLY A 179 -9.55 -0.28 9.66
C GLY A 179 -8.89 -1.54 10.24
N PHE A 180 -7.54 -1.61 10.27
CA PHE A 180 -6.82 -2.75 10.87
C PHE A 180 -6.97 -2.82 12.38
N LYS A 181 -7.25 -1.69 13.05
CA LYS A 181 -7.33 -1.58 14.51
C LYS A 181 -8.25 -2.64 15.10
N LYS A 182 -9.47 -2.77 14.60
CA LYS A 182 -10.46 -3.73 15.11
C LYS A 182 -9.92 -5.16 15.09
N SER A 183 -9.41 -5.61 13.94
CA SER A 183 -8.87 -6.97 13.80
C SER A 183 -7.67 -7.23 14.73
N ILE A 184 -6.82 -6.23 14.96
CA ILE A 184 -5.67 -6.36 15.87
C ILE A 184 -6.14 -6.47 17.32
N LEU A 185 -7.10 -5.64 17.74
CA LEU A 185 -7.62 -5.65 19.11
C LEU A 185 -8.44 -6.92 19.43
N GLU A 186 -9.04 -7.58 18.45
CA GLU A 186 -9.66 -8.91 18.63
C GLU A 186 -8.64 -10.01 18.98
N LYS A 187 -7.34 -9.75 18.80
CA LYS A 187 -6.25 -10.67 19.10
C LYS A 187 -5.61 -10.41 20.48
N GLY A 188 -5.90 -9.27 21.11
CA GLY A 188 -5.38 -8.90 22.43
C GLY A 188 -5.47 -7.40 22.70
N ASP A 189 -5.10 -6.99 23.90
CA ASP A 189 -5.03 -5.59 24.29
C ASP A 189 -3.73 -4.96 23.77
N PHE A 190 -3.83 -4.32 22.61
CA PHE A 190 -2.71 -3.68 21.91
C PHE A 190 -2.95 -2.19 21.64
N GLU A 191 -4.01 -1.59 22.21
CA GLU A 191 -4.43 -0.20 21.95
C GLU A 191 -3.25 0.78 22.08
N GLU A 192 -2.51 0.74 23.18
CA GLU A 192 -1.38 1.63 23.45
C GLU A 192 -0.16 1.43 22.52
N LYS A 193 -0.14 0.30 21.80
CA LYS A 193 0.94 -0.01 20.87
C LYS A 193 0.62 0.42 19.44
N LEU A 194 -0.67 0.70 19.13
CA LEU A 194 -1.08 1.03 17.78
C LEU A 194 -0.66 2.45 17.41
N GLU A 195 -0.05 2.58 16.24
CA GLU A 195 0.29 3.87 15.63
C GLU A 195 -0.13 3.84 14.15
N TYR A 196 -0.80 4.88 13.71
CA TYR A 196 -1.15 5.00 12.30
C TYR A 196 0.07 5.41 11.49
N PHE A 197 0.47 4.56 10.56
CA PHE A 197 1.61 4.78 9.67
C PHE A 197 1.24 4.30 8.25
N PRO A 198 0.56 5.16 7.48
CA PRO A 198 0.04 4.78 6.16
C PRO A 198 1.14 4.64 5.12
N ASN A 199 0.77 4.04 3.99
CA ASN A 199 1.58 4.10 2.79
C ASN A 199 1.54 5.52 2.19
N TRP A 200 2.55 5.84 1.38
CA TRP A 200 2.64 7.07 0.57
C TRP A 200 2.43 6.76 -0.91
N ALA A 201 2.07 7.77 -1.70
CA ALA A 201 2.07 7.63 -3.15
C ALA A 201 3.50 7.82 -3.72
N GLU A 202 3.70 7.40 -4.96
CA GLU A 202 4.97 7.58 -5.67
C GLU A 202 5.16 9.04 -6.09
N ASP A 203 6.37 9.59 -5.93
CA ASP A 203 6.69 10.97 -6.29
C ASP A 203 6.47 11.23 -7.79
N ALA A 204 6.71 10.24 -8.64
CA ALA A 204 6.44 10.33 -10.08
C ALA A 204 4.98 10.68 -10.44
N ILE A 205 4.03 10.46 -9.54
CA ILE A 205 2.62 10.82 -9.73
C ILE A 205 2.39 12.27 -9.32
N SER A 206 2.94 12.71 -8.20
CA SER A 206 2.73 14.05 -7.67
C SER A 206 3.60 15.12 -8.34
N GLU A 207 4.81 14.76 -8.77
CA GLU A 207 5.85 15.64 -9.32
C GLU A 207 6.19 15.31 -10.78
N GLY A 208 5.45 14.37 -11.40
CA GLY A 208 5.70 13.88 -12.75
C GLY A 208 5.47 14.94 -13.84
N ASP A 209 6.05 14.66 -15.02
CA ASP A 209 5.91 15.52 -16.19
C ASP A 209 4.50 15.46 -16.76
N LYS A 210 3.75 16.56 -16.62
CA LYS A 210 2.42 16.73 -17.20
C LYS A 210 2.40 16.80 -18.73
N ASN A 211 3.56 16.96 -19.36
CA ASN A 211 3.72 16.99 -20.81
C ASN A 211 4.18 15.64 -21.39
N TYR A 212 4.23 14.58 -20.57
CA TYR A 212 4.53 13.25 -21.10
C TYR A 212 3.57 12.90 -22.25
N PRO A 213 4.06 12.38 -23.39
CA PRO A 213 3.23 12.09 -24.54
C PRO A 213 2.16 11.02 -24.21
N VAL A 214 0.90 11.43 -24.28
CA VAL A 214 -0.26 10.54 -24.10
C VAL A 214 -1.27 10.74 -25.23
N PRO A 215 -2.10 9.75 -25.56
CA PRO A 215 -3.13 9.89 -26.59
C PRO A 215 -4.05 11.09 -26.35
N THR A 216 -4.55 11.67 -27.42
CA THR A 216 -5.61 12.68 -27.33
C THR A 216 -6.88 12.05 -26.79
N LEU A 217 -7.39 12.58 -25.68
CA LEU A 217 -8.64 12.11 -25.08
C LEU A 217 -9.83 12.87 -25.69
N PRO A 218 -11.03 12.25 -25.73
CA PRO A 218 -12.23 12.88 -26.29
C PRO A 218 -12.64 14.12 -25.46
N VAL A 219 -13.38 14.99 -26.09
CA VAL A 219 -14.04 16.13 -25.43
C VAL A 219 -15.17 15.60 -24.55
N GLY A 220 -15.37 16.23 -23.38
CA GLY A 220 -16.41 15.89 -22.41
C GLY A 220 -15.86 15.79 -21.01
N PHE A 221 -16.75 15.48 -20.06
CA PHE A 221 -16.41 15.25 -18.65
C PHE A 221 -15.76 13.86 -18.47
N LYS A 222 -14.50 13.84 -18.08
CA LYS A 222 -13.65 12.65 -18.06
C LYS A 222 -13.58 12.03 -16.67
N VAL A 223 -14.21 10.88 -16.54
CA VAL A 223 -14.14 10.00 -15.36
C VAL A 223 -13.02 9.00 -15.62
N MET A 224 -11.88 9.16 -14.95
CA MET A 224 -10.68 8.38 -15.26
C MET A 224 -10.40 7.30 -14.22
N PHE A 225 -10.31 6.06 -14.68
CA PHE A 225 -9.77 4.93 -13.92
C PHE A 225 -8.33 4.64 -14.39
N ALA A 226 -7.38 4.58 -13.47
CA ALA A 226 -5.99 4.26 -13.81
C ALA A 226 -5.44 3.14 -12.92
N GLY A 227 -4.84 2.10 -13.55
CA GLY A 227 -4.19 1.00 -12.88
C GLY A 227 -4.55 -0.38 -13.41
N ASN A 228 -4.39 -1.42 -12.56
CA ASN A 228 -4.68 -2.80 -12.93
C ASN A 228 -6.19 -3.00 -13.16
N VAL A 229 -6.56 -3.52 -14.34
CA VAL A 229 -7.93 -3.89 -14.74
C VAL A 229 -8.16 -5.33 -14.29
N GLY A 230 -8.37 -5.50 -12.97
CA GLY A 230 -8.40 -6.81 -12.31
C GLY A 230 -9.73 -7.13 -11.62
N GLU A 231 -9.85 -8.35 -11.11
CA GLU A 231 -11.05 -8.86 -10.44
C GLU A 231 -11.52 -8.02 -9.25
N ALA A 232 -10.57 -7.47 -8.48
CA ALA A 232 -10.86 -6.70 -7.28
C ALA A 232 -11.51 -5.33 -7.57
N GLN A 233 -11.41 -4.85 -8.81
CA GLN A 233 -11.80 -3.48 -9.19
C GLN A 233 -13.25 -3.33 -9.61
N ASP A 234 -14.04 -4.40 -9.53
CA ASP A 234 -15.47 -4.41 -9.87
C ASP A 234 -15.80 -3.73 -11.21
N LEU A 235 -15.09 -4.19 -12.27
CA LEU A 235 -15.28 -3.64 -13.62
C LEU A 235 -16.68 -3.88 -14.14
N GLU A 236 -17.36 -4.90 -13.62
CA GLU A 236 -18.76 -5.21 -13.92
C GLU A 236 -19.65 -4.01 -13.58
N ALA A 237 -19.59 -3.53 -12.34
CA ALA A 237 -20.41 -2.40 -11.90
C ALA A 237 -19.99 -1.07 -12.57
N ILE A 238 -18.69 -0.89 -12.90
CA ILE A 238 -18.25 0.27 -13.70
C ILE A 238 -18.88 0.25 -15.09
N MET A 239 -18.90 -0.91 -15.75
CA MET A 239 -19.47 -1.03 -17.10
C MET A 239 -20.99 -0.88 -17.08
N ASP A 240 -21.65 -1.35 -16.05
CA ASP A 240 -23.10 -1.15 -15.86
C ASP A 240 -23.43 0.34 -15.68
N ALA A 241 -22.66 1.08 -14.87
CA ALA A 241 -22.80 2.53 -14.74
C ALA A 241 -22.54 3.26 -16.08
N ALA A 242 -21.56 2.83 -16.84
CA ALA A 242 -21.28 3.39 -18.16
C ALA A 242 -22.41 3.11 -19.15
N LEU A 243 -23.09 1.97 -19.04
CA LEU A 243 -24.26 1.64 -19.86
C LEU A 243 -25.44 2.53 -19.53
N GLU A 244 -25.70 2.84 -18.25
CA GLU A 244 -26.72 3.80 -17.84
C GLU A 244 -26.45 5.21 -18.40
N LEU A 245 -25.17 5.60 -18.44
CA LEU A 245 -24.72 6.90 -18.93
C LEU A 245 -24.51 6.96 -20.46
N LYS A 246 -24.83 5.90 -21.20
CA LYS A 246 -24.61 5.83 -22.65
C LYS A 246 -25.22 7.01 -23.44
N ASN A 247 -26.38 7.50 -23.01
CA ASN A 247 -27.08 8.59 -23.67
C ASN A 247 -26.62 9.99 -23.22
N HIS A 248 -25.71 10.07 -22.22
CA HIS A 248 -25.05 11.28 -21.75
C HIS A 248 -23.73 11.46 -22.50
N GLY A 249 -23.82 11.99 -23.73
CA GLY A 249 -22.70 12.08 -24.66
C GLY A 249 -21.51 12.91 -24.16
N GLU A 250 -21.73 13.76 -23.16
CA GLU A 250 -20.70 14.53 -22.46
C GLU A 250 -19.85 13.70 -21.49
N ILE A 251 -20.36 12.57 -20.96
CA ILE A 251 -19.62 11.74 -20.00
C ILE A 251 -18.69 10.78 -20.74
N LYS A 252 -17.43 10.72 -20.31
CA LYS A 252 -16.39 9.85 -20.87
C LYS A 252 -15.67 9.07 -19.79
N PHE A 253 -15.81 7.76 -19.79
CA PHE A 253 -14.99 6.88 -18.97
C PHE A 253 -13.65 6.62 -19.68
N ILE A 254 -12.55 6.98 -19.05
CA ILE A 254 -11.19 6.75 -19.55
C ILE A 254 -10.52 5.67 -18.72
N ILE A 255 -10.22 4.53 -19.33
CA ILE A 255 -9.56 3.41 -18.65
C ILE A 255 -8.09 3.36 -19.07
N VAL A 256 -7.20 3.75 -18.16
CA VAL A 256 -5.74 3.70 -18.31
C VAL A 256 -5.20 2.49 -17.58
N GLY A 257 -4.72 1.49 -18.30
CA GLY A 257 -4.20 0.26 -17.70
C GLY A 257 -4.50 -0.98 -18.51
N ASP A 258 -4.17 -2.13 -17.92
CA ASP A 258 -4.41 -3.45 -18.49
C ASP A 258 -4.60 -4.46 -17.36
N GLY A 259 -5.11 -5.65 -17.66
CA GLY A 259 -5.30 -6.71 -16.70
C GLY A 259 -6.26 -7.81 -17.18
N ARG A 260 -6.51 -8.75 -16.28
CA ARG A 260 -7.29 -9.97 -16.62
C ARG A 260 -8.73 -9.68 -17.05
N LYS A 261 -9.29 -8.54 -16.67
CA LYS A 261 -10.66 -8.13 -17.04
C LYS A 261 -10.72 -7.26 -18.30
N MET A 262 -9.60 -6.93 -18.94
CA MET A 262 -9.62 -6.05 -20.11
C MET A 262 -10.43 -6.65 -21.28
N THR A 263 -10.33 -7.95 -21.54
CA THR A 263 -11.14 -8.62 -22.57
C THR A 263 -12.63 -8.46 -22.27
N TYR A 264 -13.05 -8.69 -21.01
CA TYR A 264 -14.44 -8.47 -20.61
C TYR A 264 -14.90 -7.03 -20.88
N VAL A 265 -14.09 -6.02 -20.51
CA VAL A 265 -14.40 -4.60 -20.75
C VAL A 265 -14.58 -4.33 -22.24
N GLN A 266 -13.68 -4.83 -23.10
CA GLN A 266 -13.76 -4.69 -24.56
C GLN A 266 -15.00 -5.37 -25.16
N ASP A 267 -15.32 -6.58 -24.70
CA ASP A 267 -16.52 -7.31 -25.12
C ASP A 267 -17.81 -6.55 -24.78
N VAL A 268 -17.89 -5.96 -23.57
CA VAL A 268 -19.05 -5.15 -23.14
C VAL A 268 -19.16 -3.87 -23.97
N ILE A 269 -18.05 -3.17 -24.24
CA ILE A 269 -18.02 -1.97 -25.08
C ILE A 269 -18.62 -2.30 -26.46
N GLN A 270 -18.10 -3.35 -27.11
CA GLN A 270 -18.54 -3.75 -28.46
C GLN A 270 -20.01 -4.21 -28.46
N LYS A 271 -20.39 -5.08 -27.51
CA LYS A 271 -21.73 -5.64 -27.42
C LYS A 271 -22.81 -4.59 -27.23
N HIS A 272 -22.54 -3.54 -26.47
CA HIS A 272 -23.50 -2.52 -26.10
C HIS A 272 -23.30 -1.19 -26.82
N GLY A 273 -22.34 -1.08 -27.74
CA GLY A 273 -22.03 0.15 -28.51
C GLY A 273 -21.63 1.31 -27.59
N LEU A 274 -20.64 1.07 -26.71
CA LEU A 274 -20.14 2.05 -25.73
C LEU A 274 -18.85 2.75 -26.19
N GLU A 275 -18.45 2.64 -27.46
CA GLU A 275 -17.19 3.16 -28.01
C GLU A 275 -17.04 4.68 -27.82
N ASN A 276 -18.17 5.40 -27.77
CA ASN A 276 -18.20 6.84 -27.53
C ASN A 276 -18.28 7.22 -26.02
N THR A 277 -18.53 6.24 -25.15
CA THR A 277 -18.69 6.44 -23.70
C THR A 277 -17.49 5.92 -22.93
N VAL A 278 -16.93 4.75 -23.30
CA VAL A 278 -15.81 4.11 -22.61
C VAL A 278 -14.61 3.99 -23.56
N ILE A 279 -13.52 4.62 -23.18
CA ILE A 279 -12.29 4.68 -23.96
C ILE A 279 -11.18 3.96 -23.20
N THR A 280 -10.67 2.85 -23.77
CA THR A 280 -9.52 2.13 -23.22
C THR A 280 -8.25 2.60 -23.94
N VAL A 281 -7.26 3.08 -23.19
CA VAL A 281 -6.01 3.59 -23.77
C VAL A 281 -4.83 2.62 -23.60
N GLY A 282 -5.05 1.51 -22.89
CA GLY A 282 -4.00 0.52 -22.64
C GLY A 282 -3.05 0.89 -21.50
N ARG A 283 -1.96 0.15 -21.39
CA ARG A 283 -0.98 0.28 -20.31
C ARG A 283 0.07 1.34 -20.63
N PHE A 284 0.35 2.21 -19.68
CA PHE A 284 1.40 3.22 -19.72
C PHE A 284 2.34 3.09 -18.52
N PRO A 285 3.59 3.60 -18.62
CA PRO A 285 4.50 3.67 -17.48
C PRO A 285 4.02 4.69 -16.45
N VAL A 286 4.54 4.60 -15.22
CA VAL A 286 4.12 5.48 -14.10
C VAL A 286 4.40 6.96 -14.39
N GLU A 287 5.44 7.25 -15.13
CA GLU A 287 5.84 8.60 -15.55
C GLU A 287 4.77 9.31 -16.41
N ALA A 288 3.94 8.55 -17.11
CA ALA A 288 2.83 9.09 -17.92
C ALA A 288 1.62 9.48 -17.06
N MET A 289 1.53 9.01 -15.82
CA MET A 289 0.32 9.17 -14.99
C MET A 289 0.03 10.63 -14.67
N ALA A 290 1.05 11.45 -14.43
CA ALA A 290 0.85 12.89 -14.20
C ALA A 290 0.14 13.56 -15.39
N SER A 291 0.51 13.23 -16.63
CA SER A 291 -0.11 13.75 -17.85
C SER A 291 -1.54 13.25 -18.06
N PHE A 292 -1.82 11.98 -17.72
CA PHE A 292 -3.20 11.47 -17.76
C PHE A 292 -4.08 12.14 -16.71
N PHE A 293 -3.63 12.16 -15.45
CA PHE A 293 -4.42 12.72 -14.36
C PHE A 293 -4.70 14.20 -14.55
N ASP A 294 -3.76 14.95 -15.13
CA ASP A 294 -4.00 16.36 -15.46
C ASP A 294 -5.21 16.56 -16.39
N LYS A 295 -5.44 15.62 -17.31
CA LYS A 295 -6.55 15.63 -18.27
C LYS A 295 -7.88 15.11 -17.73
N ALA A 296 -7.91 14.50 -16.54
CA ALA A 296 -9.13 14.01 -15.92
C ALA A 296 -9.89 15.13 -15.21
N ASP A 297 -11.23 15.09 -15.28
CA ASP A 297 -12.08 15.95 -14.48
C ASP A 297 -12.29 15.35 -13.09
N VAL A 298 -12.52 14.03 -13.01
CA VAL A 298 -12.57 13.24 -11.76
C VAL A 298 -11.86 11.90 -11.91
N MET A 299 -11.33 11.38 -10.81
CA MET A 299 -10.69 10.07 -10.77
C MET A 299 -11.64 9.04 -10.17
N LEU A 300 -11.76 7.88 -10.83
CA LEU A 300 -12.61 6.78 -10.39
C LEU A 300 -11.80 5.73 -9.63
N VAL A 301 -12.22 5.44 -8.42
CA VAL A 301 -11.74 4.28 -7.66
C VAL A 301 -12.89 3.35 -7.32
N SER A 302 -12.69 2.06 -7.52
CA SER A 302 -13.68 1.03 -7.21
C SER A 302 -13.03 -0.22 -6.64
N LEU A 303 -13.73 -0.89 -5.75
CA LEU A 303 -13.39 -2.20 -5.22
C LEU A 303 -14.67 -3.01 -4.98
N LYS A 304 -14.59 -4.31 -5.17
CA LYS A 304 -15.65 -5.25 -4.76
C LYS A 304 -15.86 -5.18 -3.26
N ASP A 305 -17.08 -5.45 -2.81
CA ASP A 305 -17.37 -5.58 -1.39
C ASP A 305 -16.71 -6.85 -0.83
N ASP A 306 -15.61 -6.65 -0.13
CA ASP A 306 -14.83 -7.71 0.52
C ASP A 306 -14.29 -7.20 1.85
N THR A 307 -14.34 -8.06 2.86
CA THR A 307 -13.93 -7.70 4.23
C THR A 307 -12.53 -7.11 4.31
N ILE A 308 -11.55 -7.66 3.56
CA ILE A 308 -10.19 -7.12 3.56
C ILE A 308 -10.10 -5.78 2.82
N PHE A 309 -10.79 -5.66 1.69
CA PHE A 309 -10.79 -4.40 0.94
C PHE A 309 -11.41 -3.26 1.74
N ASN A 310 -12.46 -3.55 2.50
CA ASN A 310 -13.12 -2.57 3.38
C ASN A 310 -12.21 -2.09 4.54
N LEU A 311 -11.23 -2.89 4.93
CA LEU A 311 -10.27 -2.54 5.98
C LEU A 311 -9.03 -1.79 5.44
N THR A 312 -8.89 -1.61 4.13
CA THR A 312 -7.67 -1.05 3.52
C THR A 312 -7.95 0.24 2.78
N VAL A 313 -6.93 1.10 2.72
CA VAL A 313 -6.95 2.28 1.83
C VAL A 313 -6.33 1.88 0.49
N PRO A 314 -7.11 1.90 -0.62
CA PRO A 314 -6.56 1.58 -1.92
C PRO A 314 -5.46 2.57 -2.31
N ALA A 315 -4.31 2.09 -2.81
CA ALA A 315 -3.21 2.94 -3.25
C ALA A 315 -3.62 3.97 -4.33
N LYS A 316 -4.68 3.69 -5.09
CA LYS A 316 -5.27 4.64 -6.05
C LYS A 316 -5.79 5.91 -5.38
N VAL A 317 -6.40 5.80 -4.19
CA VAL A 317 -6.89 6.97 -3.44
C VAL A 317 -5.73 7.92 -3.16
N GLN A 318 -4.63 7.40 -2.63
CA GLN A 318 -3.43 8.18 -2.32
C GLN A 318 -2.81 8.79 -3.60
N ALA A 319 -2.74 8.01 -4.69
CA ALA A 319 -2.23 8.47 -5.98
C ALA A 319 -3.08 9.62 -6.57
N TYR A 320 -4.40 9.49 -6.50
CA TYR A 320 -5.33 10.50 -7.02
C TYR A 320 -5.32 11.77 -6.16
N MET A 321 -5.24 11.62 -4.84
CA MET A 321 -5.05 12.75 -3.92
C MET A 321 -3.74 13.49 -4.19
N SER A 322 -2.64 12.76 -4.47
CA SER A 322 -1.34 13.38 -4.79
C SER A 322 -1.39 14.23 -6.05
N ALA A 323 -2.24 13.85 -7.01
CA ALA A 323 -2.45 14.57 -8.27
C ALA A 323 -3.44 15.73 -8.16
N SER A 324 -3.94 16.08 -6.98
CA SER A 324 -4.90 17.15 -6.75
C SER A 324 -6.21 16.98 -7.52
N LYS A 325 -6.71 15.74 -7.63
CA LYS A 325 -7.93 15.45 -8.38
C LYS A 325 -9.10 15.14 -7.46
N PRO A 326 -10.33 15.55 -7.83
CA PRO A 326 -11.55 15.07 -7.22
C PRO A 326 -11.68 13.56 -7.43
N ILE A 327 -12.30 12.85 -6.47
CA ILE A 327 -12.46 11.41 -6.52
C ILE A 327 -13.94 11.03 -6.51
N VAL A 328 -14.35 10.20 -7.45
CA VAL A 328 -15.61 9.45 -7.36
C VAL A 328 -15.25 8.01 -6.99
N ALA A 329 -15.87 7.49 -5.94
CA ALA A 329 -15.52 6.19 -5.39
C ALA A 329 -16.73 5.27 -5.31
N MET A 330 -16.56 4.01 -5.73
CA MET A 330 -17.51 2.93 -5.54
C MET A 330 -16.81 1.84 -4.71
N LEU A 331 -16.84 2.02 -3.39
CA LEU A 331 -16.19 1.13 -2.42
C LEU A 331 -16.73 1.39 -1.01
N ASN A 332 -16.52 0.43 -0.11
CA ASN A 332 -16.92 0.53 1.29
C ASN A 332 -15.72 0.73 2.23
N GLY A 333 -15.98 1.02 3.50
CA GLY A 333 -15.01 1.05 4.60
C GLY A 333 -14.00 2.18 4.53
N GLU A 334 -12.78 1.92 4.99
CA GLU A 334 -11.74 2.92 5.21
C GLU A 334 -11.47 3.83 4.00
N GLY A 335 -11.52 3.26 2.78
CA GLY A 335 -11.30 4.04 1.57
C GLY A 335 -12.41 5.08 1.32
N ALA A 336 -13.68 4.76 1.62
CA ALA A 336 -14.79 5.70 1.54
C ALA A 336 -14.70 6.75 2.63
N GLU A 337 -14.45 6.35 3.88
CA GLU A 337 -14.32 7.24 5.04
C GLU A 337 -13.25 8.32 4.82
N ILE A 338 -12.10 7.94 4.25
CA ILE A 338 -11.02 8.88 3.94
C ILE A 338 -11.44 9.92 2.88
N ILE A 339 -12.18 9.54 1.86
CA ILE A 339 -12.65 10.46 0.82
C ILE A 339 -13.64 11.48 1.42
N GLU A 340 -14.50 11.04 2.34
CA GLU A 340 -15.42 11.89 3.07
C GLU A 340 -14.69 12.79 4.08
N GLU A 341 -13.78 12.23 4.90
CA GLU A 341 -12.94 12.98 5.85
C GLU A 341 -12.15 14.10 5.15
N ALA A 342 -11.54 13.76 4.02
CA ALA A 342 -10.78 14.71 3.21
C ALA A 342 -11.66 15.72 2.45
N LYS A 343 -12.97 15.51 2.33
CA LYS A 343 -13.88 16.30 1.48
C LYS A 343 -13.35 16.45 0.04
N CYS A 344 -12.78 15.38 -0.48
CA CYS A 344 -12.08 15.38 -1.75
C CYS A 344 -12.87 14.71 -2.89
N GLY A 345 -14.12 14.34 -2.63
CA GLY A 345 -14.94 13.66 -3.61
C GLY A 345 -16.23 13.10 -3.01
N LEU A 346 -16.83 12.16 -3.73
CA LEU A 346 -18.07 11.49 -3.32
C LEU A 346 -17.85 9.97 -3.37
N ALA A 347 -18.36 9.26 -2.35
CA ALA A 347 -18.30 7.81 -2.26
C ALA A 347 -19.71 7.21 -2.32
N VAL A 348 -19.84 6.06 -2.99
CA VAL A 348 -21.04 5.24 -3.04
C VAL A 348 -20.70 3.80 -2.67
N SER A 349 -21.70 3.03 -2.29
CA SER A 349 -21.53 1.63 -1.87
C SER A 349 -20.90 0.79 -2.99
N ALA A 350 -20.00 -0.11 -2.61
CA ALA A 350 -19.40 -1.09 -3.52
C ALA A 350 -20.48 -1.87 -4.30
N GLY A 351 -20.26 -2.07 -5.60
CA GLY A 351 -21.19 -2.79 -6.48
C GLY A 351 -22.44 -2.02 -6.90
N ASN A 352 -22.63 -0.78 -6.47
CA ASN A 352 -23.83 0.00 -6.80
C ASN A 352 -23.64 0.87 -8.05
N ALA A 353 -23.83 0.27 -9.21
CA ALA A 353 -23.68 0.92 -10.52
C ALA A 353 -24.60 2.14 -10.69
N ASN A 354 -25.87 2.02 -10.26
CA ASN A 354 -26.86 3.10 -10.39
C ASN A 354 -26.43 4.33 -9.59
N GLN A 355 -26.04 4.15 -8.31
CA GLN A 355 -25.57 5.26 -7.50
C GLN A 355 -24.25 5.85 -8.07
N LEU A 356 -23.37 5.02 -8.64
CA LEU A 356 -22.18 5.51 -9.32
C LEU A 356 -22.53 6.42 -10.50
N ALA A 357 -23.48 6.00 -11.35
CA ALA A 357 -23.95 6.78 -12.51
C ALA A 357 -24.57 8.11 -12.06
N GLU A 358 -25.48 8.09 -11.09
CA GLU A 358 -26.10 9.30 -10.51
C GLU A 358 -25.04 10.25 -9.92
N THR A 359 -24.05 9.69 -9.21
CA THR A 359 -22.98 10.50 -8.59
C THR A 359 -22.06 11.13 -9.63
N ILE A 360 -21.76 10.43 -10.72
CA ILE A 360 -20.99 10.98 -11.84
C ILE A 360 -21.75 12.16 -12.48
N LEU A 361 -23.05 12.03 -12.75
CA LEU A 361 -23.87 13.13 -13.27
C LEU A 361 -23.87 14.32 -12.30
N LYS A 362 -24.08 14.05 -11.01
CA LYS A 362 -24.02 15.09 -9.99
C LYS A 362 -22.67 15.82 -10.00
N MET A 363 -21.56 15.11 -10.14
CA MET A 363 -20.23 15.74 -10.20
C MET A 363 -20.01 16.51 -11.50
N ALA A 364 -20.55 16.04 -12.62
CA ALA A 364 -20.48 16.74 -13.90
C ALA A 364 -21.27 18.06 -13.93
N ASP A 365 -22.34 18.13 -13.13
CA ASP A 365 -23.18 19.33 -12.99
C ASP A 365 -22.64 20.34 -11.95
N LEU A 366 -21.60 19.98 -11.18
CA LEU A 366 -21.00 20.89 -10.20
C LEU A 366 -20.28 22.06 -10.91
N PRO A 367 -20.30 23.26 -10.32
CA PRO A 367 -19.42 24.32 -10.74
C PRO A 367 -17.95 23.90 -10.73
N SER A 368 -17.17 24.35 -11.71
CA SER A 368 -15.73 24.02 -11.78
C SER A 368 -14.99 24.40 -10.50
N SER A 369 -15.40 25.46 -9.81
CA SER A 369 -14.82 25.89 -8.54
C SER A 369 -15.01 24.86 -7.40
N GLU A 370 -16.11 24.12 -7.40
CA GLU A 370 -16.33 23.06 -6.39
C GLU A 370 -15.44 21.85 -6.67
N LEU A 371 -15.30 21.43 -7.93
CA LEU A 371 -14.37 20.37 -8.31
C LEU A 371 -12.91 20.78 -8.02
N GLU A 372 -12.53 22.01 -8.31
CA GLU A 372 -11.21 22.54 -7.95
C GLU A 372 -10.98 22.51 -6.44
N GLN A 373 -12.01 22.89 -5.65
CA GLN A 373 -11.89 22.84 -4.18
C GLN A 373 -11.72 21.38 -3.68
N MET A 374 -12.42 20.40 -4.25
CA MET A 374 -12.21 18.99 -3.95
C MET A 374 -10.78 18.56 -4.30
N GLY A 375 -10.24 19.03 -5.43
CA GLY A 375 -8.86 18.78 -5.81
C GLY A 375 -7.84 19.39 -4.83
N ILE A 376 -8.08 20.62 -4.37
CA ILE A 376 -7.26 21.27 -3.33
C ILE A 376 -7.32 20.47 -2.02
N ASN A 377 -8.50 20.04 -1.61
CA ASN A 377 -8.69 19.21 -0.42
C ASN A 377 -7.93 17.87 -0.55
N SER A 378 -8.00 17.22 -1.71
CA SER A 378 -7.21 16.03 -2.05
C SER A 378 -5.73 16.26 -1.78
N ARG A 379 -5.16 17.34 -2.32
CA ARG A 379 -3.74 17.65 -2.18
C ARG A 379 -3.35 17.96 -0.74
N ASN A 380 -4.15 18.74 -0.03
CA ASN A 380 -3.89 19.09 1.36
C ASN A 380 -3.89 17.85 2.25
N PHE A 381 -4.89 16.97 2.09
CA PHE A 381 -4.97 15.73 2.84
C PHE A 381 -3.80 14.80 2.53
N PHE A 382 -3.41 14.68 1.26
CA PHE A 382 -2.23 13.93 0.85
C PHE A 382 -0.96 14.43 1.52
N GLN A 383 -0.71 15.74 1.49
CA GLN A 383 0.49 16.32 2.09
C GLN A 383 0.57 16.11 3.61
N GLN A 384 -0.57 16.17 4.27
CA GLN A 384 -0.65 15.99 5.73
C GLN A 384 -0.50 14.52 6.16
N ASN A 385 -0.94 13.56 5.31
CA ASN A 385 -1.07 12.17 5.74
C ASN A 385 -0.26 11.17 4.90
N TYR A 386 -0.04 11.43 3.60
CA TYR A 386 0.48 10.43 2.66
C TYR A 386 1.71 10.86 1.88
N GLN A 387 2.25 12.04 2.12
CA GLN A 387 3.52 12.46 1.53
C GLN A 387 4.66 11.71 2.22
N LEU A 388 5.64 11.20 1.46
CA LEU A 388 6.76 10.43 1.99
C LEU A 388 7.46 11.17 3.14
N SER A 389 7.79 12.45 2.96
CA SER A 389 8.45 13.25 3.99
C SER A 389 7.66 13.31 5.29
N THR A 390 6.35 13.55 5.22
CA THR A 390 5.44 13.60 6.38
C THR A 390 5.35 12.23 7.07
N CYS A 391 5.25 11.14 6.30
CA CYS A 391 5.26 9.79 6.86
C CYS A 391 6.58 9.51 7.60
N ILE A 392 7.72 9.91 7.03
CA ILE A 392 9.03 9.69 7.68
C ILE A 392 9.19 10.58 8.92
N ASP A 393 8.71 11.84 8.90
CA ASP A 393 8.69 12.70 10.10
C ASP A 393 7.93 12.03 11.24
N ASN A 394 6.76 11.45 10.94
CA ASN A 394 5.97 10.70 11.91
C ASN A 394 6.71 9.45 12.42
N LEU A 395 7.36 8.69 11.53
CA LEU A 395 8.17 7.54 11.93
C LEU A 395 9.32 7.95 12.86
N GLU A 396 10.06 9.01 12.53
CA GLU A 396 11.14 9.52 13.38
C GLU A 396 10.63 9.94 14.75
N ARG A 397 9.44 10.57 14.84
CA ARG A 397 8.78 10.87 16.11
C ARG A 397 8.53 9.58 16.90
N ILE A 398 7.89 8.58 16.30
CA ILE A 398 7.59 7.28 16.94
C ILE A 398 8.88 6.60 17.42
N LEU A 399 9.94 6.58 16.60
CA LEU A 399 11.22 5.97 16.97
C LEU A 399 11.93 6.69 18.12
N ASN A 400 11.72 8.00 18.27
CA ASN A 400 12.35 8.81 19.31
C ASN A 400 11.55 8.86 20.62
N GLU A 401 10.25 8.58 20.63
CA GLU A 401 9.41 8.56 21.83
C GLU A 401 9.95 7.64 22.94
N ASN A 402 10.61 6.55 22.56
CA ASN A 402 11.20 5.62 23.52
C ASN A 402 12.52 6.11 24.14
N LYS A 403 13.13 7.16 23.58
CA LYS A 403 14.34 7.79 24.14
C LYS A 403 14.02 8.94 25.06
N LEU A 404 12.75 9.40 25.09
CA LEU A 404 12.33 10.50 25.94
C LEU A 404 12.18 10.05 27.40
N ASP A 405 12.64 10.91 28.32
CA ASP A 405 12.41 10.76 29.74
C ASP A 405 10.89 10.59 30.01
N PRO A 406 10.48 9.69 30.92
CA PRO A 406 9.06 9.50 31.27
C PRO A 406 8.31 10.79 31.63
N SER A 407 9.00 11.79 32.21
CA SER A 407 8.44 13.09 32.51
C SER A 407 8.08 13.91 31.28
N VAL A 408 8.86 13.81 30.22
CA VAL A 408 8.63 14.48 28.91
C VAL A 408 7.51 13.80 28.14
N LYS A 409 7.39 12.45 28.22
CA LYS A 409 6.27 11.71 27.65
C LYS A 409 4.91 12.18 28.19
N ILE A 410 4.80 12.37 29.50
CA ILE A 410 3.57 12.84 30.16
C ILE A 410 3.18 14.25 29.68
N GLN A 411 4.15 15.11 29.42
CA GLN A 411 3.92 16.48 28.97
C GLN A 411 3.47 16.55 27.50
N LEU A 412 4.01 15.69 26.65
CA LEU A 412 3.60 15.55 25.24
C LEU A 412 2.17 14.99 25.11
N LEU A 413 1.82 13.98 25.92
CA LEU A 413 0.46 13.42 25.95
C LEU A 413 -0.59 14.45 26.41
N LYS A 414 -0.25 15.33 27.34
CA LYS A 414 -1.15 16.41 27.78
C LYS A 414 -1.38 17.47 26.72
N ASN A 415 -0.42 17.72 25.84
CA ASN A 415 -0.54 18.70 24.76
C ASN A 415 -1.28 18.15 23.51
N GLN A 416 -1.52 16.84 23.42
CA GLN A 416 -2.33 16.21 22.36
C GLN A 416 -3.82 16.11 22.71
N ILE A 417 -4.19 16.36 23.99
CA ILE A 417 -5.58 16.28 24.49
C ILE A 417 -6.24 17.68 24.55
N ASN A 418 -5.48 18.75 24.34
CA ASN A 418 -5.95 20.13 24.19
C ASN A 418 -5.89 20.58 22.72
#